data_be542229c94b34b8dd3cd2fd7c17e314
#
_entry.id   be542229c94b34b8dd3cd2fd7c17e314
#
_cell.length_a   1.000
_cell.length_b   1.000
_cell.length_c   1.000
_cell.angle_alpha   90.00
_cell.angle_beta   90.00
_cell.angle_gamma   90.00
#
_symmetry.space_group_name_H-M   'P 1'
#
loop_
_entity.id
_entity.type
_entity.pdbx_description
1 polymer ?
#
loop_
_entity_poly.entity_id
_entity_poly.type
_entity_poly.pdbx_seq_one_letter_code
_entity_poly.pdbx_strand_id
1 'polypeptide(L)'
;MPTVADRPVDYRELMKKVERLVATIQKLGDVEATVRRVAAEIIAQFRDELGLVGGRVYQRDGSDYVVRDTFGDAKPVEAGRRVPRAYAPIDACIQNGVVYMEPDDPGVDRALEESLGVREFACIEVADEDYILAFNVDPVASRDDIVFSLQILRNAINQKVRQERIEEVFREARKIQSSILPRKAPPYPPFEMEIGRAHV
;
A
#
# COMPACT_ATOMS: atom_id res chain seq x y z
N MET A 1 28.79 23.95 -1.09
CA MET A 1 27.69 23.65 -2.01
C MET A 1 26.73 22.78 -1.24
N PRO A 2 25.43 23.08 -1.15
CA PRO A 2 24.50 22.16 -0.52
C PRO A 2 24.55 20.85 -1.27
N THR A 3 24.70 19.75 -0.55
CA THR A 3 24.64 18.39 -1.06
C THR A 3 23.22 18.21 -1.65
N VAL A 4 23.07 17.47 -2.74
CA VAL A 4 21.77 17.25 -3.43
C VAL A 4 20.67 16.74 -2.48
N ALA A 5 21.07 16.16 -1.34
CA ALA A 5 20.20 15.63 -0.28
C ALA A 5 19.48 16.70 0.59
N ASP A 6 19.57 17.98 0.28
CA ASP A 6 19.05 19.07 1.15
C ASP A 6 18.00 19.94 0.45
N ARG A 7 17.34 19.39 -0.59
CA ARG A 7 16.27 20.11 -1.27
C ARG A 7 15.00 20.03 -0.44
N PRO A 8 14.44 21.16 0.02
CA PRO A 8 13.19 21.13 0.78
C PRO A 8 12.04 20.60 -0.09
N VAL A 9 11.26 19.69 0.46
CA VAL A 9 10.09 19.15 -0.21
C VAL A 9 8.99 20.22 -0.30
N ASP A 10 8.44 20.44 -1.48
CA ASP A 10 7.23 21.25 -1.63
C ASP A 10 5.99 20.43 -1.22
N TYR A 11 5.60 20.58 0.03
CA TYR A 11 4.45 19.86 0.59
C TYR A 11 3.12 20.18 -0.08
N ARG A 12 2.96 21.35 -0.73
CA ARG A 12 1.75 21.65 -1.50
C ARG A 12 1.65 20.80 -2.75
N GLU A 13 2.76 20.67 -3.46
CA GLU A 13 2.82 19.81 -4.65
C GLU A 13 2.74 18.34 -4.26
N LEU A 14 3.39 17.94 -3.16
CA LEU A 14 3.27 16.61 -2.58
C LEU A 14 1.80 16.25 -2.33
N MET A 15 1.04 17.11 -1.65
CA MET A 15 -0.38 16.86 -1.35
C MET A 15 -1.22 16.72 -2.61
N LYS A 16 -1.02 17.54 -3.65
CA LYS A 16 -1.71 17.38 -4.92
C LYS A 16 -1.40 16.05 -5.61
N LYS A 17 -0.15 15.57 -5.50
CA LYS A 17 0.25 14.26 -6.02
C LYS A 17 -0.41 13.13 -5.23
N VAL A 18 -0.47 13.24 -3.90
CA VAL A 18 -1.20 12.28 -3.05
C VAL A 18 -2.68 12.22 -3.41
N GLU A 19 -3.35 13.36 -3.59
CA GLU A 19 -4.75 13.41 -4.01
C GLU A 19 -4.96 12.73 -5.37
N ARG A 20 -4.08 13.01 -6.33
CA ARG A 20 -4.10 12.35 -7.64
C ARG A 20 -3.89 10.84 -7.53
N LEU A 21 -2.90 10.41 -6.74
CA LEU A 21 -2.65 8.99 -6.49
C LEU A 21 -3.90 8.30 -5.93
N VAL A 22 -4.51 8.87 -4.87
CA VAL A 22 -5.71 8.32 -4.25
C VAL A 22 -6.89 8.27 -5.24
N ALA A 23 -7.04 9.28 -6.10
CA ALA A 23 -8.07 9.30 -7.13
C ALA A 23 -7.87 8.22 -8.21
N THR A 24 -6.62 7.83 -8.50
CA THR A 24 -6.32 6.75 -9.46
C THR A 24 -6.55 5.36 -8.89
N ILE A 25 -6.65 5.21 -7.58
CA ILE A 25 -7.04 3.96 -6.91
C ILE A 25 -8.55 3.75 -7.13
N GLN A 26 -8.91 3.43 -8.38
CA GLN A 26 -10.28 3.08 -8.73
C GLN A 26 -10.53 1.60 -8.42
N LYS A 27 -11.79 1.27 -8.18
CA LYS A 27 -12.37 -0.07 -7.93
C LYS A 27 -11.68 -1.19 -8.71
N LEU A 28 -10.61 -1.73 -8.19
CA LEU A 28 -9.95 -2.90 -8.81
C LEU A 28 -10.54 -4.22 -8.32
N GLY A 29 -11.38 -4.19 -7.27
CA GLY A 29 -12.04 -5.39 -6.73
C GLY A 29 -11.09 -6.40 -6.06
N ASP A 30 -9.77 -6.12 -6.08
CA ASP A 30 -8.72 -6.94 -5.50
C ASP A 30 -7.69 -6.03 -4.83
N VAL A 31 -7.46 -6.29 -3.54
CA VAL A 31 -6.52 -5.52 -2.70
C VAL A 31 -5.08 -5.67 -3.22
N GLU A 32 -4.69 -6.87 -3.65
CA GLU A 32 -3.34 -7.13 -4.16
C GLU A 32 -3.05 -6.31 -5.42
N ALA A 33 -3.96 -6.32 -6.40
CA ALA A 33 -3.85 -5.53 -7.61
C ALA A 33 -3.81 -4.01 -7.31
N THR A 34 -4.61 -3.58 -6.31
CA THR A 34 -4.61 -2.19 -5.84
C THR A 34 -3.24 -1.81 -5.26
N VAL A 35 -2.69 -2.62 -4.37
CA VAL A 35 -1.39 -2.37 -3.72
C VAL A 35 -0.26 -2.32 -4.73
N ARG A 36 -0.21 -3.25 -5.69
CA ARG A 36 0.78 -3.27 -6.77
C ARG A 36 0.73 -2.00 -7.62
N ARG A 37 -0.46 -1.59 -8.02
CA ARG A 37 -0.65 -0.37 -8.81
C ARG A 37 -0.23 0.87 -8.05
N VAL A 38 -0.61 0.96 -6.77
CA VAL A 38 -0.19 2.06 -5.90
C VAL A 38 1.31 2.14 -5.78
N ALA A 39 2.00 1.02 -5.58
CA ALA A 39 3.46 0.98 -5.50
C ALA A 39 4.13 1.53 -6.76
N ALA A 40 3.67 1.13 -7.94
CA ALA A 40 4.18 1.63 -9.22
C ALA A 40 3.92 3.14 -9.41
N GLU A 41 2.73 3.60 -9.05
CA GLU A 41 2.34 5.02 -9.14
C GLU A 41 3.14 5.89 -8.17
N ILE A 42 3.45 5.40 -6.96
CA ILE A 42 4.31 6.13 -6.02
C ILE A 42 5.67 6.41 -6.66
N ILE A 43 6.31 5.40 -7.23
CA ILE A 43 7.60 5.60 -7.90
C ILE A 43 7.47 6.61 -9.05
N ALA A 44 6.45 6.45 -9.91
CA ALA A 44 6.27 7.33 -11.06
C ALA A 44 6.06 8.81 -10.67
N GLN A 45 5.40 9.05 -9.53
CA GLN A 45 5.04 10.41 -9.12
C GLN A 45 6.02 11.05 -8.15
N PHE A 46 6.76 10.27 -7.35
CA PHE A 46 7.58 10.79 -6.25
C PHE A 46 9.09 10.54 -6.41
N ARG A 47 9.51 10.04 -7.57
CA ARG A 47 10.92 9.78 -7.87
C ARG A 47 11.79 11.04 -7.71
N ASP A 48 11.36 12.15 -8.31
CA ASP A 48 12.14 13.38 -8.36
C ASP A 48 12.13 14.15 -7.05
N GLU A 49 11.10 13.99 -6.23
CA GLU A 49 10.96 14.70 -4.96
C GLU A 49 11.53 13.95 -3.77
N LEU A 50 11.40 12.62 -3.77
CA LEU A 50 11.79 11.78 -2.64
C LEU A 50 12.93 10.81 -2.97
N GLY A 51 13.36 10.75 -4.22
CA GLY A 51 14.40 9.81 -4.66
C GLY A 51 13.97 8.34 -4.64
N LEU A 52 12.68 8.06 -4.75
CA LEU A 52 12.17 6.68 -4.79
C LEU A 52 12.41 6.10 -6.19
N VAL A 53 13.44 5.28 -6.36
CA VAL A 53 13.86 4.81 -7.68
C VAL A 53 13.27 3.46 -8.09
N GLY A 54 12.87 2.65 -7.14
CA GLY A 54 12.27 1.34 -7.37
C GLY A 54 11.89 0.67 -6.07
N GLY A 55 11.44 -0.58 -6.09
CA GLY A 55 11.08 -1.25 -4.86
C GLY A 55 10.41 -2.60 -5.05
N ARG A 56 9.82 -3.08 -3.97
CA ARG A 56 9.16 -4.39 -3.89
C ARG A 56 7.88 -4.33 -3.09
N VAL A 57 6.94 -5.18 -3.49
CA VAL A 57 5.73 -5.47 -2.73
C VAL A 57 5.96 -6.79 -1.99
N TYR A 58 5.85 -6.74 -0.69
CA TYR A 58 5.85 -7.91 0.17
C TYR A 58 4.43 -8.14 0.68
N GLN A 59 3.99 -9.39 0.65
CA GLN A 59 2.71 -9.82 1.21
C GLN A 59 2.95 -10.74 2.39
N ARG A 60 2.17 -10.58 3.45
CA ARG A 60 2.20 -11.47 4.60
C ARG A 60 1.74 -12.87 4.21
N ASP A 61 2.53 -13.87 4.62
CA ASP A 61 2.23 -15.29 4.45
C ASP A 61 2.64 -16.04 5.73
N GLY A 62 1.68 -16.21 6.62
CA GLY A 62 1.91 -16.77 7.95
C GLY A 62 2.78 -15.87 8.82
N SER A 63 3.95 -16.38 9.23
CA SER A 63 4.96 -15.66 10.03
C SER A 63 5.97 -14.86 9.21
N ASP A 64 5.89 -14.92 7.88
CA ASP A 64 6.86 -14.31 6.99
C ASP A 64 6.20 -13.32 6.04
N TYR A 65 7.03 -12.56 5.34
CA TYR A 65 6.65 -11.77 4.19
C TYR A 65 7.26 -12.35 2.91
N VAL A 66 6.47 -12.39 1.85
CA VAL A 66 6.85 -12.99 0.56
C VAL A 66 6.87 -11.90 -0.50
N VAL A 67 7.95 -11.84 -1.29
CA VAL A 67 8.03 -10.93 -2.44
C VAL A 67 6.98 -11.33 -3.47
N ARG A 68 6.07 -10.42 -3.79
CA ARG A 68 5.02 -10.59 -4.80
C ARG A 68 5.30 -9.84 -6.07
N ASP A 69 5.98 -8.69 -5.97
CA ASP A 69 6.27 -7.88 -7.14
C ASP A 69 7.54 -7.03 -6.94
N THR A 70 8.15 -6.64 -8.05
CA THR A 70 9.31 -5.74 -8.10
C THR A 70 9.01 -4.67 -9.14
N PHE A 71 9.28 -3.41 -8.83
CA PHE A 71 8.92 -2.28 -9.68
C PHE A 71 10.05 -1.23 -9.75
N GLY A 72 9.97 -0.34 -10.76
CA GLY A 72 10.99 0.68 -11.02
C GLY A 72 12.37 0.07 -11.32
N ASP A 73 13.43 0.72 -10.83
CA ASP A 73 14.82 0.31 -11.08
C ASP A 73 15.32 -0.75 -10.08
N ALA A 74 14.43 -1.36 -9.28
CA ALA A 74 14.83 -2.39 -8.34
C ALA A 74 15.27 -3.67 -9.07
N LYS A 75 16.36 -4.29 -8.56
CA LYS A 75 16.85 -5.56 -9.08
C LYS A 75 15.74 -6.62 -8.97
N PRO A 76 15.40 -7.30 -10.07
CA PRO A 76 14.46 -8.40 -10.03
C PRO A 76 14.91 -9.48 -9.03
N VAL A 77 13.99 -10.01 -8.26
CA VAL A 77 14.21 -11.15 -7.36
C VAL A 77 13.24 -12.25 -7.71
N GLU A 78 13.62 -13.47 -7.34
CA GLU A 78 12.75 -14.62 -7.52
C GLU A 78 11.42 -14.41 -6.78
N ALA A 79 10.31 -14.58 -7.49
CA ALA A 79 8.99 -14.52 -6.90
C ALA A 79 8.83 -15.58 -5.81
N GLY A 80 8.25 -15.21 -4.68
CA GLY A 80 8.11 -16.11 -3.54
C GLY A 80 9.28 -16.09 -2.56
N ARG A 81 10.33 -15.29 -2.80
CA ARG A 81 11.40 -15.10 -1.81
C ARG A 81 10.82 -14.63 -0.49
N ARG A 82 11.19 -15.31 0.59
CA ARG A 82 10.71 -15.05 1.94
C ARG A 82 11.65 -14.14 2.73
N VAL A 83 11.07 -13.26 3.52
CA VAL A 83 11.77 -12.44 4.52
C VAL A 83 11.03 -12.62 5.84
N PRO A 84 11.71 -13.05 6.91
CA PRO A 84 11.06 -13.25 8.21
C PRO A 84 10.47 -11.96 8.74
N ARG A 85 9.29 -12.03 9.38
CA ARG A 85 8.71 -10.88 10.08
C ARG A 85 9.65 -10.32 11.15
N ALA A 86 10.43 -11.20 11.80
CA ALA A 86 11.42 -10.83 12.82
C ALA A 86 12.65 -10.11 12.25
N TYR A 87 12.78 -9.95 10.93
CA TYR A 87 13.81 -9.10 10.34
C TYR A 87 13.60 -7.66 10.81
N ALA A 88 14.62 -7.07 11.42
CA ALA A 88 14.47 -5.82 12.15
C ALA A 88 13.82 -4.66 11.35
N PRO A 89 14.16 -4.42 10.07
CA PRO A 89 13.46 -3.42 9.25
C PRO A 89 11.98 -3.72 9.05
N ILE A 90 11.59 -4.99 8.88
CA ILE A 90 10.20 -5.41 8.75
C ILE A 90 9.45 -5.16 10.05
N ASP A 91 10.01 -5.61 11.17
CA ASP A 91 9.40 -5.43 12.49
C ASP A 91 9.25 -3.94 12.84
N ALA A 92 10.28 -3.13 12.59
CA ALA A 92 10.24 -1.68 12.78
C ALA A 92 9.18 -1.01 11.88
N CYS A 93 9.02 -1.45 10.63
CA CYS A 93 8.01 -0.95 9.73
C CYS A 93 6.59 -1.25 10.24
N ILE A 94 6.36 -2.44 10.77
CA ILE A 94 5.07 -2.83 11.36
C ILE A 94 4.76 -1.98 12.59
N GLN A 95 5.75 -1.80 13.49
CA GLN A 95 5.56 -1.04 14.74
C GLN A 95 5.33 0.46 14.51
N ASN A 96 6.06 1.06 13.57
CA ASN A 96 6.05 2.50 13.33
C ASN A 96 5.20 2.92 12.13
N GLY A 97 4.80 1.96 11.29
CA GLY A 97 4.07 2.18 10.05
C GLY A 97 4.95 2.65 8.88
N VAL A 98 6.02 3.38 9.16
CA VAL A 98 7.03 3.84 8.20
C VAL A 98 8.41 3.68 8.82
N VAL A 99 9.38 3.27 8.01
CA VAL A 99 10.79 3.21 8.41
C VAL A 99 11.67 3.64 7.23
N TYR A 100 12.78 4.29 7.55
CA TYR A 100 13.88 4.58 6.64
C TYR A 100 15.13 3.95 7.20
N MET A 101 15.88 3.21 6.39
CA MET A 101 17.07 2.48 6.78
C MET A 101 18.25 2.84 5.88
N GLU A 102 19.37 3.14 6.54
CA GLU A 102 20.68 3.28 5.93
C GLU A 102 21.46 1.96 6.05
N PRO A 103 22.52 1.75 5.24
CA PRO A 103 23.28 0.50 5.26
C PRO A 103 23.89 0.15 6.62
N ASP A 104 24.17 1.17 7.43
CA ASP A 104 24.85 1.05 8.73
C ASP A 104 23.88 1.05 9.91
N ASP A 105 22.57 1.15 9.66
CA ASP A 105 21.56 1.13 10.71
C ASP A 105 21.54 -0.22 11.44
N PRO A 106 21.33 -0.23 12.77
CA PRO A 106 21.25 -1.45 13.54
C PRO A 106 20.14 -2.38 13.05
N GLY A 107 20.48 -3.66 12.89
CA GLY A 107 19.53 -4.69 12.46
C GLY A 107 19.39 -4.84 10.96
N VAL A 108 20.06 -4.01 10.15
CA VAL A 108 20.13 -4.21 8.69
C VAL A 108 21.11 -5.34 8.38
N ASP A 109 20.61 -6.39 7.72
CA ASP A 109 21.45 -7.46 7.16
C ASP A 109 22.01 -6.99 5.81
N ARG A 110 23.25 -6.50 5.80
CA ARG A 110 23.92 -5.99 4.60
C ARG A 110 23.98 -7.04 3.49
N ALA A 111 24.28 -8.30 3.84
CA ALA A 111 24.39 -9.35 2.82
C ALA A 111 23.04 -9.63 2.16
N LEU A 112 21.95 -9.57 2.93
CA LEU A 112 20.59 -9.66 2.40
C LEU A 112 20.31 -8.48 1.46
N GLU A 113 20.54 -7.24 1.92
CA GLU A 113 20.21 -6.04 1.13
C GLU A 113 21.08 -5.93 -0.12
N GLU A 114 22.38 -6.21 -0.06
CA GLU A 114 23.25 -6.29 -1.24
C GLU A 114 22.76 -7.35 -2.26
N SER A 115 22.29 -8.50 -1.78
CA SER A 115 21.71 -9.53 -2.64
C SER A 115 20.46 -9.04 -3.38
N LEU A 116 19.72 -8.13 -2.76
CA LEU A 116 18.55 -7.45 -3.31
C LEU A 116 18.94 -6.24 -4.18
N GLY A 117 20.22 -5.82 -4.18
CA GLY A 117 20.68 -4.61 -4.88
C GLY A 117 20.19 -3.33 -4.20
N VAL A 118 20.06 -3.34 -2.88
CA VAL A 118 19.56 -2.22 -2.08
C VAL A 118 20.72 -1.61 -1.28
N ARG A 119 20.77 -0.29 -1.23
CA ARG A 119 21.69 0.46 -0.34
C ARG A 119 20.90 1.13 0.76
N GLU A 120 20.10 2.10 0.40
CA GLU A 120 19.21 2.80 1.31
C GLU A 120 17.77 2.47 0.90
N PHE A 121 16.90 2.31 1.88
CA PHE A 121 15.52 1.97 1.61
C PHE A 121 14.57 2.53 2.65
N ALA A 122 13.34 2.73 2.21
CA ALA A 122 12.24 3.08 3.09
C ALA A 122 11.09 2.09 2.90
N CYS A 123 10.39 1.77 3.98
CA CYS A 123 9.24 0.87 3.96
C CYS A 123 8.01 1.54 4.53
N ILE A 124 6.86 1.22 3.97
CA ILE A 124 5.55 1.55 4.55
C ILE A 124 4.72 0.29 4.72
N GLU A 125 4.03 0.20 5.84
CA GLU A 125 3.04 -0.83 6.10
C GLU A 125 1.68 -0.40 5.53
N VAL A 126 1.00 -1.30 4.82
CA VAL A 126 -0.32 -1.04 4.25
C VAL A 126 -1.26 -2.23 4.44
N ALA A 127 -2.56 -1.94 4.48
CA ALA A 127 -3.64 -2.92 4.57
C ALA A 127 -3.62 -3.76 5.85
N ASP A 128 -3.39 -3.10 7.00
CA ASP A 128 -3.40 -3.72 8.34
C ASP A 128 -2.39 -4.88 8.43
N GLU A 129 -1.12 -4.61 8.14
CA GLU A 129 0.05 -5.50 8.10
C GLU A 129 0.01 -6.58 6.98
N ASP A 130 -0.99 -6.60 6.12
CA ASP A 130 -1.03 -7.58 5.03
C ASP A 130 0.07 -7.37 4.00
N TYR A 131 0.50 -6.09 3.81
CA TYR A 131 1.52 -5.74 2.83
C TYR A 131 2.55 -4.78 3.41
N ILE A 132 3.79 -4.89 2.88
CA ILE A 132 4.85 -3.92 3.05
C ILE A 132 5.30 -3.48 1.65
N LEU A 133 5.32 -2.17 1.43
CA LEU A 133 5.93 -1.56 0.26
C LEU A 133 7.32 -1.08 0.66
N ALA A 134 8.36 -1.70 0.12
CA ALA A 134 9.74 -1.28 0.32
C ALA A 134 10.26 -0.56 -0.93
N PHE A 135 10.79 0.63 -0.74
CA PHE A 135 11.30 1.50 -1.78
C PHE A 135 12.82 1.62 -1.67
N ASN A 136 13.53 1.41 -2.77
CA ASN A 136 14.93 1.77 -2.88
C ASN A 136 15.01 3.29 -2.97
N VAL A 137 15.89 3.91 -2.19
CA VAL A 137 16.03 5.36 -2.11
C VAL A 137 17.40 5.77 -2.64
N ASP A 138 17.40 6.75 -3.55
CA ASP A 138 18.55 7.55 -3.94
C ASP A 138 18.26 8.98 -3.42
N PRO A 139 18.74 9.33 -2.21
CA PRO A 139 18.16 10.43 -1.45
C PRO A 139 18.40 11.79 -2.13
N VAL A 140 17.33 12.49 -2.45
CA VAL A 140 17.29 13.87 -2.97
C VAL A 140 16.69 14.86 -1.98
N ALA A 141 16.11 14.34 -0.89
CA ALA A 141 15.55 15.08 0.22
C ALA A 141 16.10 14.57 1.55
N SER A 142 15.86 15.28 2.64
CA SER A 142 16.28 14.82 3.97
C SER A 142 15.52 13.54 4.38
N ARG A 143 16.15 12.73 5.25
CA ARG A 143 15.53 11.53 5.83
C ARG A 143 14.16 11.86 6.46
N ASP A 144 14.09 12.94 7.22
CA ASP A 144 12.86 13.36 7.90
C ASP A 144 11.76 13.74 6.91
N ASP A 145 12.09 14.44 5.83
CA ASP A 145 11.15 14.80 4.77
C ASP A 145 10.62 13.55 4.05
N ILE A 146 11.49 12.58 3.76
CA ILE A 146 11.12 11.31 3.12
C ILE A 146 10.18 10.54 4.05
N VAL A 147 10.53 10.35 5.32
CA VAL A 147 9.71 9.65 6.32
C VAL A 147 8.36 10.32 6.48
N PHE A 148 8.32 11.65 6.63
CA PHE A 148 7.07 12.39 6.77
C PHE A 148 6.19 12.27 5.52
N SER A 149 6.78 12.38 4.33
CA SER A 149 6.05 12.22 3.06
C SER A 149 5.47 10.83 2.89
N LEU A 150 6.26 9.80 3.24
CA LEU A 150 5.80 8.41 3.22
C LEU A 150 4.71 8.14 4.26
N GLN A 151 4.73 8.82 5.41
CA GLN A 151 3.67 8.72 6.41
C GLN A 151 2.33 9.28 5.88
N ILE A 152 2.38 10.40 5.16
CA ILE A 152 1.19 10.96 4.49
C ILE A 152 0.65 9.98 3.45
N LEU A 153 1.52 9.46 2.58
CA LEU A 153 1.16 8.47 1.56
C LEU A 153 0.54 7.21 2.18
N ARG A 154 1.19 6.65 3.21
CA ARG A 154 0.69 5.48 3.93
C ARG A 154 -0.72 5.71 4.47
N ASN A 155 -0.95 6.84 5.14
CA ASN A 155 -2.25 7.15 5.71
C ASN A 155 -3.34 7.24 4.64
N ALA A 156 -3.04 7.91 3.52
CA ALA A 156 -3.97 8.04 2.39
C ALA A 156 -4.29 6.68 1.74
N ILE A 157 -3.28 5.83 1.55
CA ILE A 157 -3.44 4.48 0.99
C ILE A 157 -4.27 3.61 1.93
N ASN A 158 -3.94 3.57 3.22
CA ASN A 158 -4.66 2.75 4.20
C ASN A 158 -6.13 3.19 4.35
N GLN A 159 -6.40 4.48 4.33
CA GLN A 159 -7.77 4.99 4.29
C GLN A 159 -8.53 4.48 3.06
N LYS A 160 -7.91 4.53 1.89
CA LYS A 160 -8.53 4.08 0.65
C LYS A 160 -8.75 2.57 0.61
N VAL A 161 -7.77 1.78 1.05
CA VAL A 161 -7.90 0.32 1.13
C VAL A 161 -9.03 -0.09 2.09
N ARG A 162 -9.14 0.57 3.25
CA ARG A 162 -10.25 0.33 4.19
C ARG A 162 -11.59 0.66 3.57
N GLN A 163 -11.70 1.76 2.85
CA GLN A 163 -12.94 2.13 2.14
C GLN A 163 -13.34 1.07 1.13
N GLU A 164 -12.40 0.59 0.31
CA GLU A 164 -12.68 -0.47 -0.69
C GLU A 164 -13.13 -1.79 -0.03
N ARG A 165 -12.50 -2.20 1.09
CA ARG A 165 -12.92 -3.37 1.88
C ARG A 165 -14.36 -3.25 2.38
N ILE A 166 -14.71 -2.08 2.92
CA ILE A 166 -16.07 -1.81 3.41
C ILE A 166 -17.08 -1.88 2.27
N GLU A 167 -16.79 -1.27 1.12
CA GLU A 167 -17.66 -1.30 -0.06
C GLU A 167 -17.85 -2.74 -0.59
N GLU A 168 -16.80 -3.57 -0.53
CA GLU A 168 -16.89 -4.98 -0.92
C GLU A 168 -17.81 -5.76 -0.01
N VAL A 169 -17.67 -5.63 1.31
CA VAL A 169 -18.56 -6.26 2.29
C VAL A 169 -20.02 -5.86 2.07
N PHE A 170 -20.30 -4.57 1.83
CA PHE A 170 -21.64 -4.12 1.50
C PHE A 170 -22.18 -4.71 0.19
N ARG A 171 -21.33 -4.84 -0.82
CA ARG A 171 -21.69 -5.43 -2.11
C ARG A 171 -22.06 -6.91 -1.95
N GLU A 172 -21.28 -7.65 -1.17
CA GLU A 172 -21.57 -9.05 -0.86
C GLU A 172 -22.85 -9.20 -0.03
N ALA A 173 -23.02 -8.40 1.01
CA ALA A 173 -24.25 -8.40 1.81
C ALA A 173 -25.50 -8.13 0.95
N ARG A 174 -25.44 -7.17 0.03
CA ARG A 174 -26.54 -6.92 -0.93
C ARG A 174 -26.82 -8.11 -1.85
N LYS A 175 -25.78 -8.80 -2.33
CA LYS A 175 -25.94 -10.02 -3.13
C LYS A 175 -26.68 -11.10 -2.35
N ILE A 176 -26.25 -11.36 -1.11
CA ILE A 176 -26.87 -12.33 -0.22
C ILE A 176 -28.33 -11.94 0.05
N GLN A 177 -28.57 -10.70 0.44
CA GLN A 177 -29.94 -10.20 0.69
C GLN A 177 -30.84 -10.35 -0.54
N SER A 178 -30.34 -10.02 -1.74
CA SER A 178 -31.12 -10.15 -2.97
C SER A 178 -31.37 -11.61 -3.38
N SER A 179 -30.54 -12.56 -2.91
CA SER A 179 -30.74 -13.99 -3.16
C SER A 179 -31.76 -14.63 -2.22
N ILE A 180 -31.93 -14.09 -1.03
CA ILE A 180 -32.85 -14.61 0.00
C ILE A 180 -34.26 -14.03 -0.15
N LEU A 181 -34.35 -12.77 -0.58
CA LEU A 181 -35.64 -12.12 -0.75
C LEU A 181 -36.42 -12.74 -1.92
N PRO A 182 -37.70 -13.16 -1.73
CA PRO A 182 -38.51 -13.66 -2.80
C PRO A 182 -38.70 -12.61 -3.89
N ARG A 183 -38.48 -13.00 -5.15
CA ARG A 183 -38.61 -12.10 -6.31
C ARG A 183 -40.06 -11.69 -6.63
N LYS A 184 -41.03 -12.43 -6.09
CA LYS A 184 -42.46 -12.15 -6.19
C LYS A 184 -43.10 -12.38 -4.83
N ALA A 185 -43.99 -11.49 -4.44
CA ALA A 185 -44.85 -11.75 -3.29
C ALA A 185 -45.68 -13.01 -3.54
N PRO A 186 -45.77 -13.94 -2.59
CA PRO A 186 -46.69 -15.06 -2.73
C PRO A 186 -48.12 -14.52 -2.88
N PRO A 187 -48.96 -15.13 -3.72
CA PRO A 187 -50.36 -14.73 -3.85
C PRO A 187 -51.04 -14.99 -2.52
N TYR A 188 -51.52 -13.95 -1.88
CA TYR A 188 -52.25 -14.04 -0.61
C TYR A 188 -53.61 -13.35 -0.75
N PRO A 189 -54.63 -14.08 -1.32
CA PRO A 189 -55.97 -13.51 -1.36
C PRO A 189 -56.51 -13.40 0.10
N PRO A 190 -57.21 -12.32 0.47
CA PRO A 190 -57.67 -11.22 -0.37
C PRO A 190 -56.76 -9.94 -0.34
N PHE A 191 -55.48 -10.05 0.05
CA PHE A 191 -54.60 -8.90 0.22
C PHE A 191 -53.59 -8.82 -0.93
N GLU A 192 -53.40 -7.62 -1.48
CA GLU A 192 -52.24 -7.31 -2.32
C GLU A 192 -51.06 -7.00 -1.43
N MET A 193 -50.00 -7.83 -1.49
CA MET A 193 -48.73 -7.56 -0.82
C MET A 193 -47.71 -6.98 -1.80
N GLU A 194 -47.24 -5.81 -1.52
CA GLU A 194 -46.12 -5.20 -2.22
C GLU A 194 -44.83 -5.38 -1.44
N ILE A 195 -43.80 -5.95 -2.07
CA ILE A 195 -42.48 -6.07 -1.46
C ILE A 195 -41.73 -4.75 -1.68
N GLY A 196 -41.76 -3.88 -0.68
CA GLY A 196 -40.98 -2.64 -0.67
C GLY A 196 -39.47 -2.91 -0.52
N ARG A 197 -38.68 -2.41 -1.43
CA ARG A 197 -37.22 -2.30 -1.23
C ARG A 197 -36.95 -1.05 -0.42
N ALA A 198 -36.37 -1.19 0.77
CA ALA A 198 -35.81 -0.06 1.47
C ALA A 198 -34.65 0.52 0.64
N HIS A 199 -34.79 1.73 0.15
CA HIS A 199 -33.70 2.50 -0.39
C HIS A 199 -32.91 3.08 0.78
N VAL A 200 -31.69 2.58 0.97
CA VAL A 200 -30.67 3.17 1.86
C VAL A 200 -29.68 3.89 0.98
#